data_227a99101aa0f456670a017636619736
#
_entry.id   227a99101aa0f456670a017636619736
#
_cell.length_a   1.000
_cell.length_b   1.000
_cell.length_c   1.000
_cell.angle_alpha   90.00
_cell.angle_beta   90.00
_cell.angle_gamma   90.00
#
_symmetry.space_group_name_H-M   'P 1'
#
loop_
_entity.id
_entity.type
_entity.pdbx_description
1 polymer ?
#
loop_
_entity_poly.entity_id
_entity_poly.type
_entity_poly.pdbx_seq_one_letter_code
_entity_poly.pdbx_strand_id
1 'polypeptide(L)'
;MDNLKNLNKSKNLIWIDLEMTGLDTQNDNIIEIATIVTNQDLEIIAEGPEIVINQTKTIMDEMDEWNTKHHGKSGLTDKVLLSKITTQDAEIETLNFLKKFVKAGISPMCGNSICQDRRFLARQMPELEKFFHYRNLDVSSLNILSNIWRPDIAKSVKKSSKHRALEDIKDSIN
;
A
#
# COMPACT_ATOMS: atom_id res chain seq x y z
N MET A 1 8.26 -17.46 -24.01
CA MET A 1 8.63 -16.04 -24.00
C MET A 1 7.66 -15.33 -24.93
N ASP A 2 6.64 -14.60 -24.46
CA ASP A 2 5.91 -13.59 -25.28
C ASP A 2 4.54 -13.20 -24.69
N ASN A 3 4.31 -13.33 -23.35
CA ASN A 3 3.05 -12.85 -22.77
C ASN A 3 3.10 -11.37 -22.28
N LEU A 4 4.22 -10.67 -22.51
CA LEU A 4 4.37 -9.25 -22.08
C LEU A 4 3.92 -8.24 -23.16
N LYS A 5 3.57 -8.67 -24.37
CA LYS A 5 3.29 -7.76 -25.49
C LYS A 5 1.90 -7.11 -25.48
N ASN A 6 0.97 -7.54 -24.61
CA ASN A 6 -0.40 -7.00 -24.55
C ASN A 6 -0.76 -6.30 -23.22
N LEU A 7 0.22 -5.91 -22.41
CA LEU A 7 -0.04 -5.12 -21.22
C LEU A 7 -0.51 -3.72 -21.61
N ASN A 8 -1.82 -3.48 -21.51
CA ASN A 8 -2.38 -2.15 -21.72
C ASN A 8 -2.04 -1.22 -20.54
N LYS A 9 -0.78 -0.75 -20.51
CA LYS A 9 -0.22 0.11 -19.44
C LYS A 9 -1.06 1.38 -19.17
N SER A 10 -2.01 1.70 -20.03
CA SER A 10 -2.88 2.87 -19.88
C SER A 10 -4.18 2.57 -19.14
N LYS A 11 -4.42 1.33 -18.72
CA LYS A 11 -5.66 0.92 -18.05
C LYS A 11 -5.43 0.15 -16.75
N ASN A 12 -4.19 -0.23 -16.45
CA ASN A 12 -3.87 -0.97 -15.24
C ASN A 12 -4.03 -0.09 -14.00
N LEU A 13 -4.43 -0.71 -12.92
CA LEU A 13 -4.61 -0.10 -11.59
C LEU A 13 -3.42 -0.45 -10.71
N ILE A 14 -2.98 0.51 -9.91
CA ILE A 14 -1.94 0.31 -8.89
C ILE A 14 -2.62 0.30 -7.53
N TRP A 15 -2.51 -0.81 -6.84
CA TRP A 15 -2.90 -0.99 -5.46
C TRP A 15 -1.67 -0.86 -4.58
N ILE A 16 -1.79 -0.11 -3.50
CA ILE A 16 -0.68 0.15 -2.58
C ILE A 16 -1.21 0.16 -1.15
N ASP A 17 -0.39 -0.28 -0.24
CA ASP A 17 -0.64 -0.22 1.19
C ASP A 17 0.67 0.01 1.92
N LEU A 18 0.62 0.74 3.01
CA LEU A 18 1.75 1.10 3.87
C LEU A 18 1.49 0.65 5.30
N GLU A 19 2.54 0.15 5.96
CA GLU A 19 2.58 0.11 7.41
C GLU A 19 3.41 1.28 7.93
N MET A 20 2.96 1.92 8.99
CA MET A 20 3.60 3.09 9.56
C MET A 20 3.77 2.95 11.08
N THR A 21 4.63 3.78 11.67
CA THR A 21 4.80 3.83 13.13
C THR A 21 3.61 4.42 13.86
N GLY A 22 2.73 5.11 13.14
CA GLY A 22 1.50 5.72 13.62
C GLY A 22 0.79 6.47 12.51
N LEU A 23 -0.18 7.31 12.83
CA LEU A 23 -1.03 8.01 11.85
C LEU A 23 -0.74 9.51 11.72
N ASP A 24 0.21 10.04 12.49
CA ASP A 24 0.63 11.44 12.38
C ASP A 24 1.61 11.60 11.22
N THR A 25 1.11 12.11 10.10
CA THR A 25 1.91 12.30 8.89
C THR A 25 3.10 13.26 9.06
N GLN A 26 3.23 13.99 10.15
CA GLN A 26 4.36 14.88 10.40
C GLN A 26 5.48 14.19 11.17
N ASN A 27 5.15 13.32 12.11
CA ASN A 27 6.08 12.71 13.04
C ASN A 27 6.33 11.22 12.76
N ASP A 28 5.31 10.50 12.26
CA ASP A 28 5.42 9.07 12.00
C ASP A 28 6.10 8.73 10.67
N ASN A 29 6.59 7.50 10.56
CA ASN A 29 7.39 7.04 9.44
C ASN A 29 6.80 5.78 8.79
N ILE A 30 7.04 5.65 7.48
CA ILE A 30 6.73 4.42 6.73
C ILE A 30 7.75 3.35 7.13
N ILE A 31 7.26 2.15 7.45
CA ILE A 31 8.07 0.99 7.85
C ILE A 31 7.91 -0.22 6.91
N GLU A 32 6.82 -0.29 6.17
CA GLU A 32 6.62 -1.29 5.10
C GLU A 32 5.83 -0.67 3.95
N ILE A 33 6.12 -1.11 2.73
CA ILE A 33 5.37 -0.76 1.52
C ILE A 33 5.18 -2.01 0.67
N ALA A 34 3.97 -2.20 0.16
CA ALA A 34 3.67 -3.22 -0.83
C ALA A 34 2.81 -2.65 -1.95
N THR A 35 2.92 -3.26 -3.14
CA THR A 35 2.12 -2.87 -4.31
C THR A 35 1.67 -4.09 -5.11
N ILE A 36 0.46 -4.01 -5.67
CA ILE A 36 -0.05 -4.97 -6.66
C ILE A 36 -0.54 -4.18 -7.87
N VAL A 37 -0.33 -4.73 -9.06
CA VAL A 37 -0.91 -4.19 -10.30
C VAL A 37 -1.99 -5.14 -10.80
N THR A 38 -3.19 -4.58 -11.07
CA THR A 38 -4.30 -5.32 -11.68
C THR A 38 -4.69 -4.71 -13.02
N ASN A 39 -5.46 -5.45 -13.82
CA ASN A 39 -6.26 -4.87 -14.89
C ASN A 39 -7.54 -4.22 -14.32
N GLN A 40 -8.44 -3.76 -15.20
CA GLN A 40 -9.72 -3.14 -14.80
C GLN A 40 -10.76 -4.16 -14.30
N ASP A 41 -10.57 -5.45 -14.58
CA ASP A 41 -11.41 -6.54 -14.10
C ASP A 41 -10.90 -7.11 -12.77
N LEU A 42 -9.94 -6.42 -12.13
CA LEU A 42 -9.29 -6.76 -10.86
C LEU A 42 -8.44 -8.05 -10.90
N GLU A 43 -8.12 -8.56 -12.09
CA GLU A 43 -7.19 -9.67 -12.23
C GLU A 43 -5.76 -9.19 -11.96
N ILE A 44 -5.04 -9.88 -11.08
CA ILE A 44 -3.66 -9.55 -10.72
C ILE A 44 -2.74 -9.79 -11.92
N ILE A 45 -2.08 -8.73 -12.38
CA ILE A 45 -1.07 -8.77 -13.44
C ILE A 45 0.31 -9.05 -12.86
N ALA A 46 0.64 -8.39 -11.74
CA ALA A 46 1.91 -8.53 -11.06
C ALA A 46 1.81 -8.14 -9.58
N GLU A 47 2.47 -8.90 -8.73
CA GLU A 47 2.75 -8.54 -7.36
C GLU A 47 4.12 -7.87 -7.29
N GLY A 48 4.18 -6.72 -6.65
CA GLY A 48 5.41 -5.96 -6.44
C GLY A 48 6.22 -6.48 -5.25
N PRO A 49 7.39 -5.89 -5.04
CA PRO A 49 8.16 -6.19 -3.85
C PRO A 49 7.41 -5.74 -2.59
N GLU A 50 7.48 -6.54 -1.54
CA GLU A 50 7.12 -6.19 -0.17
C GLU A 50 8.40 -5.69 0.52
N ILE A 51 8.50 -4.38 0.75
CA ILE A 51 9.74 -3.74 1.17
C ILE A 51 9.61 -3.26 2.60
N VAL A 52 10.44 -3.82 3.48
CA VAL A 52 10.55 -3.38 4.88
C VAL A 52 11.65 -2.33 4.98
N ILE A 53 11.29 -1.15 5.48
CA ILE A 53 12.16 0.04 5.55
C ILE A 53 12.78 0.12 6.94
N ASN A 54 14.09 0.37 6.99
CA ASN A 54 14.80 0.53 8.26
C ASN A 54 14.35 1.78 9.00
N GLN A 55 14.14 1.62 10.30
CA GLN A 55 14.00 2.72 11.25
C GLN A 55 14.89 2.45 12.48
N THR A 56 15.28 3.52 13.17
CA THR A 56 16.05 3.40 14.39
C THR A 56 15.21 2.80 15.52
N LYS A 57 15.89 2.14 16.48
CA LYS A 57 15.20 1.64 17.67
C LYS A 57 14.44 2.75 18.41
N THR A 58 14.99 3.96 18.47
CA THR A 58 14.32 5.11 19.09
C THR A 58 12.97 5.40 18.46
N ILE A 59 12.89 5.46 17.12
CA ILE A 59 11.64 5.68 16.39
C ILE A 59 10.64 4.54 16.65
N MET A 60 11.12 3.30 16.66
CA MET A 60 10.24 2.15 16.91
C MET A 60 9.74 2.08 18.36
N ASP A 61 10.53 2.57 19.32
CA ASP A 61 10.13 2.63 20.76
C ASP A 61 9.12 3.77 21.03
N GLU A 62 9.00 4.76 20.14
CA GLU A 62 8.05 5.88 20.24
C GLU A 62 6.64 5.53 19.73
N MET A 63 6.46 4.35 19.12
CA MET A 63 5.13 3.89 18.66
C MET A 63 4.15 3.80 19.83
N ASP A 64 2.87 4.11 19.57
CA ASP A 64 1.81 3.88 20.52
C ASP A 64 1.62 2.38 20.85
N GLU A 65 0.84 2.10 21.88
CA GLU A 65 0.61 0.73 22.37
C GLU A 65 -0.02 -0.17 21.30
N TRP A 66 -0.91 0.39 20.45
CA TRP A 66 -1.57 -0.36 19.40
C TRP A 66 -0.59 -0.80 18.31
N ASN A 67 0.21 0.14 17.79
CA ASN A 67 1.22 -0.12 16.75
C ASN A 67 2.32 -1.05 17.27
N THR A 68 2.84 -0.79 18.47
CA THR A 68 3.84 -1.66 19.12
C THR A 68 3.35 -3.10 19.21
N LYS A 69 2.12 -3.32 19.65
CA LYS A 69 1.53 -4.66 19.77
C LYS A 69 1.33 -5.34 18.42
N HIS A 70 0.80 -4.60 17.41
CA HIS A 70 0.45 -5.16 16.11
C HIS A 70 1.70 -5.49 15.29
N HIS A 71 2.65 -4.57 15.20
CA HIS A 71 3.91 -4.78 14.49
C HIS A 71 4.82 -5.80 15.19
N GLY A 72 4.78 -5.84 16.53
CA GLY A 72 5.47 -6.89 17.31
C GLY A 72 4.88 -8.29 17.02
N LYS A 73 3.54 -8.41 17.02
CA LYS A 73 2.85 -9.69 16.78
C LYS A 73 3.06 -10.21 15.34
N SER A 74 3.09 -9.32 14.35
CA SER A 74 3.36 -9.69 12.95
C SER A 74 4.84 -9.95 12.66
N GLY A 75 5.74 -9.65 13.61
CA GLY A 75 7.19 -9.73 13.44
C GLY A 75 7.77 -8.61 12.57
N LEU A 76 6.97 -7.57 12.26
CA LEU A 76 7.43 -6.45 11.44
C LEU A 76 8.47 -5.61 12.19
N THR A 77 8.30 -5.39 13.49
CA THR A 77 9.26 -4.64 14.33
C THR A 77 10.69 -5.18 14.19
N ASP A 78 10.87 -6.49 14.31
CA ASP A 78 12.19 -7.11 14.17
C ASP A 78 12.76 -6.96 12.76
N LYS A 79 11.91 -7.11 11.74
CA LYS A 79 12.33 -6.93 10.35
C LYS A 79 12.77 -5.51 10.06
N VAL A 80 12.06 -4.49 10.59
CA VAL A 80 12.41 -3.07 10.45
C VAL A 80 13.78 -2.78 11.05
N LEU A 81 14.04 -3.27 12.26
CA LEU A 81 15.33 -3.07 12.93
C LEU A 81 16.49 -3.78 12.22
N LEU A 82 16.23 -4.89 11.52
CA LEU A 82 17.23 -5.66 10.77
C LEU A 82 17.40 -5.18 9.33
N SER A 83 16.43 -4.47 8.78
CA SER A 83 16.47 -3.96 7.42
C SER A 83 17.63 -2.99 7.22
N LYS A 84 18.12 -2.89 6.00
CA LYS A 84 19.11 -1.89 5.57
C LYS A 84 18.56 -0.98 4.48
N ILE A 85 17.31 -1.17 4.09
CA ILE A 85 16.65 -0.43 3.02
C ILE A 85 16.18 0.92 3.57
N THR A 86 16.61 1.99 2.93
CA THR A 86 16.14 3.34 3.26
C THR A 86 14.79 3.63 2.61
N THR A 87 14.10 4.67 3.07
CA THR A 87 12.87 5.16 2.44
C THR A 87 13.09 5.49 0.96
N GLN A 88 14.25 6.07 0.63
CA GLN A 88 14.61 6.41 -0.76
C GLN A 88 14.84 5.15 -1.62
N ASP A 89 15.50 4.13 -1.08
CA ASP A 89 15.69 2.86 -1.79
C ASP A 89 14.35 2.19 -2.08
N ALA A 90 13.44 2.18 -1.11
CA ALA A 90 12.09 1.64 -1.26
C ALA A 90 11.29 2.40 -2.31
N GLU A 91 11.36 3.73 -2.34
CA GLU A 91 10.73 4.56 -3.37
C GLU A 91 11.24 4.19 -4.78
N ILE A 92 12.57 4.11 -4.95
CA ILE A 92 13.20 3.79 -6.23
C ILE A 92 12.81 2.37 -6.69
N GLU A 93 12.86 1.40 -5.80
CA GLU A 93 12.54 0.00 -6.11
C GLU A 93 11.08 -0.14 -6.53
N THR A 94 10.15 0.47 -5.77
CA THR A 94 8.72 0.49 -6.09
C THR A 94 8.46 1.15 -7.44
N LEU A 95 9.05 2.32 -7.70
CA LEU A 95 8.93 3.00 -8.99
C LEU A 95 9.46 2.15 -10.16
N ASN A 96 10.60 1.48 -9.98
CA ASN A 96 11.19 0.63 -11.02
C ASN A 96 10.30 -0.58 -11.32
N PHE A 97 9.59 -1.12 -10.33
CA PHE A 97 8.58 -2.14 -10.54
C PHE A 97 7.38 -1.59 -11.31
N LEU A 98 6.75 -0.52 -10.83
CA LEU A 98 5.51 0.03 -11.40
C LEU A 98 5.66 0.50 -12.85
N LYS A 99 6.78 1.10 -13.22
CA LYS A 99 7.10 1.56 -14.60
C LYS A 99 7.06 0.43 -15.64
N LYS A 100 7.22 -0.82 -15.22
CA LYS A 100 7.11 -1.98 -16.13
C LYS A 100 5.66 -2.20 -16.60
N PHE A 101 4.67 -1.86 -15.77
CA PHE A 101 3.27 -2.24 -15.94
C PHE A 101 2.31 -1.08 -16.14
N VAL A 102 2.68 0.14 -15.70
CA VAL A 102 1.82 1.32 -15.75
C VAL A 102 2.62 2.53 -16.23
N LYS A 103 1.95 3.47 -16.92
CA LYS A 103 2.53 4.77 -17.24
C LYS A 103 2.25 5.76 -16.12
N ALA A 104 3.17 6.69 -15.89
CA ALA A 104 2.99 7.77 -14.91
C ALA A 104 1.71 8.58 -15.21
N GLY A 105 1.02 8.99 -14.15
CA GLY A 105 -0.17 9.83 -14.21
C GLY A 105 -1.46 9.11 -14.65
N ILE A 106 -1.44 7.80 -14.86
CA ILE A 106 -2.61 7.06 -15.39
C ILE A 106 -3.43 6.43 -14.28
N SER A 107 -2.83 5.60 -13.43
CA SER A 107 -3.56 4.89 -12.38
C SER A 107 -3.95 5.83 -11.23
N PRO A 108 -5.21 5.81 -10.75
CA PRO A 108 -5.49 6.32 -9.42
C PRO A 108 -4.66 5.56 -8.39
N MET A 109 -4.48 6.11 -7.21
CA MET A 109 -3.95 5.38 -6.07
C MET A 109 -5.09 4.56 -5.47
N CYS A 110 -4.97 3.21 -5.50
CA CYS A 110 -6.01 2.30 -5.06
C CYS A 110 -5.63 1.65 -3.73
N GLY A 111 -6.58 1.57 -2.81
CA GLY A 111 -6.39 0.91 -1.50
C GLY A 111 -7.48 1.24 -0.50
N ASN A 112 -7.34 0.72 0.71
CA ASN A 112 -8.29 0.94 1.79
C ASN A 112 -7.86 2.16 2.63
N SER A 113 -8.72 3.17 2.79
CA SER A 113 -8.38 4.45 3.44
C SER A 113 -7.16 5.15 2.84
N ILE A 114 -6.96 4.95 1.56
CA ILE A 114 -5.75 5.26 0.79
C ILE A 114 -5.33 6.73 0.82
N CYS A 115 -6.23 7.63 1.20
CA CYS A 115 -5.88 9.04 1.38
C CYS A 115 -4.85 9.25 2.50
N GLN A 116 -4.81 8.38 3.51
CA GLN A 116 -3.82 8.45 4.58
C GLN A 116 -2.43 8.04 4.06
N ASP A 117 -2.35 6.90 3.35
CA ASP A 117 -1.11 6.45 2.70
C ASP A 117 -0.56 7.53 1.76
N ARG A 118 -1.43 8.14 0.95
CA ARG A 118 -1.05 9.22 0.04
C ARG A 118 -0.39 10.40 0.76
N ARG A 119 -0.85 10.76 1.96
CA ARG A 119 -0.26 11.84 2.75
C ARG A 119 1.16 11.49 3.22
N PHE A 120 1.40 10.23 3.61
CA PHE A 120 2.73 9.74 3.95
C PHE A 120 3.66 9.74 2.73
N LEU A 121 3.19 9.21 1.59
CA LEU A 121 3.95 9.21 0.34
C LEU A 121 4.32 10.64 -0.09
N ALA A 122 3.40 11.58 -0.03
CA ALA A 122 3.66 12.97 -0.41
C ALA A 122 4.82 13.60 0.38
N ARG A 123 5.01 13.18 1.64
CA ARG A 123 6.11 13.65 2.50
C ARG A 123 7.39 12.85 2.33
N GLN A 124 7.29 11.52 2.28
CA GLN A 124 8.45 10.63 2.41
C GLN A 124 8.90 9.99 1.10
N MET A 125 8.00 9.88 0.11
CA MET A 125 8.24 9.28 -1.21
C MET A 125 7.56 10.12 -2.32
N PRO A 126 7.98 11.40 -2.49
CA PRO A 126 7.26 12.34 -3.36
C PRO A 126 7.32 11.98 -4.84
N GLU A 127 8.36 11.27 -5.30
CA GLU A 127 8.44 10.85 -6.70
C GLU A 127 7.50 9.67 -6.98
N LEU A 128 7.28 8.80 -5.99
CA LEU A 128 6.27 7.74 -6.07
C LEU A 128 4.87 8.33 -6.03
N GLU A 129 4.60 9.31 -5.16
CA GLU A 129 3.30 9.98 -5.09
C GLU A 129 2.95 10.63 -6.43
N LYS A 130 3.86 11.36 -7.06
CA LYS A 130 3.69 11.99 -8.38
C LYS A 130 3.49 11.00 -9.53
N PHE A 131 3.88 9.75 -9.36
CA PHE A 131 3.69 8.71 -10.37
C PHE A 131 2.23 8.33 -10.54
N PHE A 132 1.41 8.48 -9.51
CA PHE A 132 -0.03 8.23 -9.56
C PHE A 132 -0.78 9.37 -10.24
N HIS A 133 -1.98 9.06 -10.73
CA HIS A 133 -2.97 10.06 -11.04
C HIS A 133 -3.43 10.76 -9.74
N TYR A 134 -3.87 12.02 -9.80
CA TYR A 134 -4.28 12.78 -8.60
C TYR A 134 -5.52 12.22 -7.88
N ARG A 135 -6.29 11.34 -8.52
CA ARG A 135 -7.47 10.69 -7.94
C ARG A 135 -7.11 9.45 -7.14
N ASN A 136 -7.98 9.14 -6.17
CA ASN A 136 -7.92 7.90 -5.41
C ASN A 136 -9.08 6.97 -5.82
N LEU A 137 -8.85 5.66 -5.71
CA LEU A 137 -9.89 4.64 -5.63
C LEU A 137 -9.84 4.09 -4.20
N ASP A 138 -10.70 4.64 -3.33
CA ASP A 138 -10.70 4.32 -1.91
C ASP A 138 -11.77 3.28 -1.59
N VAL A 139 -11.34 2.08 -1.24
CA VAL A 139 -12.22 0.95 -0.89
C VAL A 139 -13.01 1.23 0.40
N SER A 140 -12.44 2.00 1.34
CA SER A 140 -13.19 2.41 2.54
C SER A 140 -14.44 3.21 2.22
N SER A 141 -14.40 4.06 1.19
CA SER A 141 -15.58 4.81 0.74
C SER A 141 -16.66 3.87 0.20
N LEU A 142 -16.28 2.84 -0.57
CA LEU A 142 -17.23 1.82 -1.04
C LEU A 142 -17.82 1.02 0.12
N ASN A 143 -17.00 0.66 1.10
CA ASN A 143 -17.47 -0.07 2.28
C ASN A 143 -18.45 0.78 3.11
N ILE A 144 -18.18 2.06 3.31
CA ILE A 144 -19.10 3.00 3.99
C ILE A 144 -20.44 3.05 3.24
N LEU A 145 -20.41 3.25 1.93
CA LEU A 145 -21.62 3.32 1.10
C LEU A 145 -22.40 2.00 1.10
N SER A 146 -21.70 0.86 1.02
CA SER A 146 -22.37 -0.44 1.05
C SER A 146 -23.05 -0.71 2.40
N ASN A 147 -22.45 -0.29 3.51
CA ASN A 147 -23.08 -0.40 4.84
C ASN A 147 -24.33 0.46 4.96
N ILE A 148 -24.38 1.62 4.29
CA ILE A 148 -25.55 2.53 4.31
C ILE A 148 -26.65 2.02 3.36
N TRP A 149 -26.30 1.62 2.14
CA TRP A 149 -27.26 1.34 1.08
C TRP A 149 -27.56 -0.15 0.88
N ARG A 150 -26.60 -1.02 1.16
CA ARG A 150 -26.70 -2.47 0.95
C ARG A 150 -25.97 -3.24 2.06
N PRO A 151 -26.47 -3.14 3.30
CA PRO A 151 -25.85 -3.81 4.46
C PRO A 151 -25.83 -5.35 4.33
N ASP A 152 -26.68 -5.91 3.49
CA ASP A 152 -26.66 -7.33 3.11
C ASP A 152 -25.38 -7.72 2.37
N ILE A 153 -24.93 -6.88 1.43
CA ILE A 153 -23.68 -7.08 0.70
C ILE A 153 -22.48 -6.84 1.63
N ALA A 154 -22.48 -5.73 2.38
CA ALA A 154 -21.40 -5.40 3.29
C ALA A 154 -21.07 -6.55 4.28
N LYS A 155 -22.07 -7.24 4.80
CA LYS A 155 -21.92 -8.40 5.71
C LYS A 155 -21.34 -9.65 5.03
N SER A 156 -21.42 -9.76 3.71
CA SER A 156 -20.88 -10.91 2.98
C SER A 156 -19.36 -10.84 2.77
N VAL A 157 -18.79 -9.64 2.86
CA VAL A 157 -17.34 -9.43 2.67
C VAL A 157 -16.60 -9.85 3.94
N LYS A 158 -15.67 -10.80 3.80
CA LYS A 158 -14.81 -11.28 4.88
C LYS A 158 -13.40 -10.77 4.65
N LYS A 159 -12.80 -10.10 5.64
CA LYS A 159 -11.39 -9.66 5.63
C LYS A 159 -10.52 -10.67 6.37
N SER A 160 -9.28 -10.87 5.89
CA SER A 160 -8.33 -11.80 6.53
C SER A 160 -7.67 -11.23 7.79
N SER A 161 -7.63 -9.93 7.95
CA SER A 161 -7.12 -9.18 9.13
C SER A 161 -5.69 -9.54 9.55
N LYS A 162 -4.79 -9.79 8.59
CA LYS A 162 -3.41 -10.18 8.92
C LYS A 162 -2.47 -9.01 9.22
N HIS A 163 -2.89 -7.76 8.95
CA HIS A 163 -2.11 -6.54 9.17
C HIS A 163 -0.68 -6.64 8.59
N ARG A 164 -0.61 -6.95 7.31
CA ARG A 164 0.58 -6.96 6.47
C ARG A 164 0.20 -6.34 5.14
N ALA A 165 0.98 -5.37 4.69
CA ALA A 165 0.65 -4.53 3.54
C ALA A 165 0.20 -5.33 2.30
N LEU A 166 0.89 -6.40 1.94
CA LEU A 166 0.52 -7.21 0.77
C LEU A 166 -0.82 -7.94 0.93
N GLU A 167 -1.12 -8.47 2.12
CA GLU A 167 -2.37 -9.18 2.41
C GLU A 167 -3.55 -8.21 2.47
N ASP A 168 -3.34 -7.02 3.04
CA ASP A 168 -4.38 -5.97 3.12
C ASP A 168 -4.74 -5.42 1.74
N ILE A 169 -3.76 -5.37 0.80
CA ILE A 169 -4.04 -5.09 -0.62
C ILE A 169 -4.93 -6.20 -1.22
N LYS A 170 -4.62 -7.48 -1.00
CA LYS A 170 -5.42 -8.60 -1.52
C LYS A 170 -6.85 -8.58 -0.99
N ASP A 171 -7.02 -8.26 0.29
CA ASP A 171 -8.34 -8.07 0.90
C ASP A 171 -9.11 -6.88 0.30
N SER A 172 -8.40 -5.86 -0.18
CA SER A 172 -9.00 -4.69 -0.81
C SER A 172 -9.43 -4.94 -2.26
N ILE A 173 -8.75 -5.88 -2.96
CA ILE A 173 -9.07 -6.27 -4.35
C ILE A 173 -10.26 -7.23 -4.39
N ASN A 174 -10.43 -8.12 -3.39
CA ASN A 174 -11.49 -9.13 -3.29
C ASN A 174 -12.82 -8.55 -2.78
#